data_a57901c77debc3f5b7f7040094654d8c
#
_entry.id   a57901c77debc3f5b7f7040094654d8c
#
_cell.length_a   1.000
_cell.length_b   1.000
_cell.length_c   1.000
_cell.angle_alpha   90.00
_cell.angle_beta   90.00
_cell.angle_gamma   90.00
#
_symmetry.space_group_name_H-M   'P 1'
#
loop_
_entity.id
_entity.type
_entity.pdbx_description
1 polymer ?
#
loop_
_entity_poly.entity_id
_entity_poly.type
_entity_poly.pdbx_seq_one_letter_code
_entity_poly.pdbx_strand_id
1 'polypeptide(L)'
;HAQAEALQTRVRELEAELQRLSTEVSTDQLTEIANRRGLIQAFEVEHARMQRQGGELAVGLLDIDNFKKLNDTLGHQTGDEALKFLANHVKQALRPMDTVARYGGEEFVVLLPQTTTEEASVVLTRLQRTLTANFFMHDEQ
;
A
#
# COMPACT_ATOMS: atom_id res chain seq x y z
N HIS A 1 -25.63 37.41 -4.27
CA HIS A 1 -24.91 38.21 -5.25
C HIS A 1 -23.98 37.35 -6.09
N ALA A 2 -23.80 37.69 -7.36
CA ALA A 2 -23.00 36.94 -8.31
C ALA A 2 -21.55 36.78 -7.85
N GLN A 3 -20.98 37.79 -7.19
CA GLN A 3 -19.60 37.71 -6.69
C GLN A 3 -19.45 36.69 -5.58
N ALA A 4 -20.43 36.60 -4.66
CA ALA A 4 -20.39 35.61 -3.59
C ALA A 4 -20.51 34.19 -4.13
N GLU A 5 -21.36 34.00 -5.12
CA GLU A 5 -21.54 32.70 -5.77
C GLU A 5 -20.28 32.29 -6.53
N ALA A 6 -19.61 33.22 -7.19
CA ALA A 6 -18.36 32.95 -7.89
C ALA A 6 -17.25 32.55 -6.94
N LEU A 7 -17.16 33.21 -5.77
CA LEU A 7 -16.20 32.85 -4.74
C LEU A 7 -16.47 31.49 -4.15
N GLN A 8 -17.71 31.14 -3.89
CA GLN A 8 -18.08 29.82 -3.38
C GLN A 8 -17.73 28.73 -4.36
N THR A 9 -17.97 28.95 -5.65
CA THR A 9 -17.61 28.00 -6.69
C THR A 9 -16.10 27.81 -6.75
N ARG A 10 -15.34 28.90 -6.66
CA ARG A 10 -13.87 28.82 -6.68
C ARG A 10 -13.32 28.07 -5.47
N VAL A 11 -13.90 28.29 -4.29
CA VAL A 11 -13.49 27.57 -3.08
C VAL A 11 -13.71 26.07 -3.26
N ARG A 12 -14.86 25.66 -3.79
CA ARG A 12 -15.15 24.24 -4.04
C ARG A 12 -14.16 23.63 -5.04
N GLU A 13 -13.83 24.37 -6.08
CA GLU A 13 -12.86 23.91 -7.08
C GLU A 13 -11.48 23.69 -6.46
N LEU A 14 -11.03 24.64 -5.61
CA LEU A 14 -9.75 24.54 -4.93
C LEU A 14 -9.72 23.40 -3.92
N GLU A 15 -10.82 23.20 -3.19
CA GLU A 15 -10.93 22.09 -2.25
C GLU A 15 -10.83 20.74 -2.96
N ALA A 16 -11.52 20.62 -4.12
CA ALA A 16 -11.47 19.40 -4.91
C ALA A 16 -10.08 19.14 -5.46
N GLU A 17 -9.38 20.19 -5.90
CA GLU A 17 -8.02 20.08 -6.40
C GLU A 17 -7.04 19.69 -5.31
N LEU A 18 -7.16 20.29 -4.11
CA LEU A 18 -6.34 19.93 -2.96
C LEU A 18 -6.54 18.47 -2.57
N GLN A 19 -7.78 17.99 -2.59
CA GLN A 19 -8.09 16.63 -2.26
C GLN A 19 -7.48 15.65 -3.27
N ARG A 20 -7.55 15.99 -4.57
CA ARG A 20 -6.95 15.20 -5.63
C ARG A 20 -5.43 15.13 -5.46
N LEU A 21 -4.77 16.27 -5.20
CA LEU A 21 -3.33 16.33 -4.98
C LEU A 21 -2.91 15.52 -3.76
N SER A 22 -3.71 15.57 -2.69
CA SER A 22 -3.45 14.80 -1.48
C SER A 22 -3.50 13.31 -1.78
N THR A 23 -4.45 12.85 -2.59
CA THR A 23 -4.56 11.45 -3.01
C THR A 23 -3.33 11.04 -3.84
N GLU A 24 -2.93 11.88 -4.79
CA GLU A 24 -1.75 11.60 -5.62
C GLU A 24 -0.48 11.51 -4.77
N VAL A 25 -0.35 12.37 -3.76
CA VAL A 25 0.82 12.40 -2.87
C VAL A 25 0.84 11.18 -1.94
N SER A 26 -0.31 10.56 -1.66
CA SER A 26 -0.42 9.42 -0.75
C SER A 26 -0.38 8.06 -1.46
N THR A 27 -0.34 8.04 -2.79
CA THR A 27 -0.41 6.82 -3.60
C THR A 27 0.86 6.65 -4.42
N ASP A 28 1.37 5.42 -4.47
CA ASP A 28 2.51 5.07 -5.32
C ASP A 28 2.03 4.90 -6.76
N GLN A 29 2.63 5.65 -7.69
CA GLN A 29 2.16 5.68 -9.08
C GLN A 29 2.38 4.37 -9.82
N LEU A 30 3.45 3.66 -9.51
CA LEU A 30 3.75 2.40 -10.19
C LEU A 30 2.78 1.29 -9.80
N THR A 31 2.56 1.10 -8.51
CA THR A 31 1.79 -0.03 -7.98
C THR A 31 0.36 0.33 -7.62
N GLU A 32 0.03 1.61 -7.55
CA GLU A 32 -1.30 2.13 -7.19
C GLU A 32 -1.72 1.82 -5.76
N ILE A 33 -0.83 1.28 -4.94
CA ILE A 33 -1.07 1.13 -3.50
C ILE A 33 -0.56 2.37 -2.77
N ALA A 34 -0.77 2.43 -1.46
CA ALA A 34 -0.30 3.55 -0.66
C ALA A 34 1.23 3.70 -0.76
N ASN A 35 1.72 4.91 -0.73
CA ASN A 35 3.14 5.19 -0.57
C ASN A 35 3.45 5.38 0.93
N ARG A 36 4.69 5.79 1.25
CA ARG A 36 5.08 6.00 2.65
C ARG A 36 4.15 6.97 3.38
N ARG A 37 3.77 8.08 2.73
CA ARG A 37 2.88 9.07 3.33
C ARG A 37 1.49 8.51 3.56
N GLY A 38 0.96 7.76 2.59
CA GLY A 38 -0.33 7.09 2.73
C GLY A 38 -0.33 6.07 3.86
N LEU A 39 0.78 5.36 4.05
CA LEU A 39 0.94 4.43 5.16
C LEU A 39 0.88 5.15 6.51
N ILE A 40 1.60 6.27 6.63
CA ILE A 40 1.62 7.05 7.87
C ILE A 40 0.23 7.57 8.19
N GLN A 41 -0.49 8.06 7.19
CA GLN A 41 -1.87 8.52 7.37
C GLN A 41 -2.78 7.39 7.84
N ALA A 42 -2.68 6.22 7.22
CA ALA A 42 -3.47 5.06 7.62
C ALA A 42 -3.12 4.61 9.04
N PHE A 43 -1.85 4.61 9.39
CA PHE A 43 -1.39 4.27 10.73
C PHE A 43 -1.97 5.22 11.78
N GLU A 44 -1.95 6.52 11.52
CA GLU A 44 -2.49 7.52 12.45
C GLU A 44 -3.97 7.29 12.73
N VAL A 45 -4.75 7.00 11.69
CA VAL A 45 -6.18 6.72 11.82
C VAL A 45 -6.40 5.46 12.66
N GLU A 46 -5.69 4.38 12.36
CA GLU A 46 -5.86 3.10 13.05
C GLU A 46 -5.34 3.15 14.49
N HIS A 47 -4.25 3.87 14.72
CA HIS A 47 -3.72 4.06 16.05
C HIS A 47 -4.71 4.81 16.95
N ALA A 48 -5.31 5.87 16.41
CA ALA A 48 -6.34 6.63 17.15
C ALA A 48 -7.57 5.77 17.45
N ARG A 49 -7.98 4.93 16.50
CA ARG A 49 -9.10 4.00 16.69
C ARG A 49 -8.79 2.98 17.77
N MET A 50 -7.59 2.43 17.75
CA MET A 50 -7.13 1.48 18.76
C MET A 50 -7.14 2.08 20.17
N GLN A 51 -6.70 3.33 20.29
CA GLN A 51 -6.69 4.01 21.59
C GLN A 51 -8.10 4.24 22.13
N ARG A 52 -9.08 4.47 21.26
CA ARG A 52 -10.47 4.70 21.67
C ARG A 52 -11.24 3.42 21.93
N GLN A 53 -11.05 2.41 21.10
CA GLN A 53 -11.86 1.19 21.10
C GLN A 53 -11.12 -0.02 21.65
N GLY A 54 -9.81 0.10 21.84
CA GLY A 54 -8.98 -1.03 22.20
C GLY A 54 -8.65 -1.90 20.99
N GLY A 55 -8.06 -3.05 21.25
CA GLY A 55 -7.63 -3.97 20.22
C GLY A 55 -6.16 -3.84 19.90
N GLU A 56 -5.71 -4.62 18.96
CA GLU A 56 -4.30 -4.67 18.55
C GLU A 56 -4.15 -4.24 17.11
N LEU A 57 -2.96 -3.74 16.78
CA LEU A 57 -2.59 -3.30 15.46
C LEU A 57 -1.26 -3.94 15.10
N ALA A 58 -1.23 -4.73 14.02
CA ALA A 58 -0.02 -5.39 13.59
C ALA A 58 0.54 -4.72 12.34
N VAL A 59 1.86 -4.71 12.25
CA VAL A 59 2.58 -4.17 11.09
C VAL A 59 3.52 -5.24 10.60
N GLY A 60 3.49 -5.51 9.29
CA GLY A 60 4.36 -6.51 8.67
C GLY A 60 5.22 -5.89 7.59
N LEU A 61 6.41 -6.44 7.42
CA LEU A 61 7.34 -6.03 6.38
C LEU A 61 7.47 -7.13 5.35
N LEU A 62 7.40 -6.75 4.08
CA LEU A 62 7.63 -7.64 2.95
C LEU A 62 8.74 -7.05 2.10
N ASP A 63 9.75 -7.86 1.82
CA ASP A 63 10.88 -7.47 1.00
C ASP A 63 11.08 -8.52 -0.08
N ILE A 64 11.34 -8.07 -1.31
CA ILE A 64 11.59 -9.00 -2.41
C ILE A 64 13.07 -9.39 -2.38
N ASP A 65 13.31 -10.66 -2.07
CA ASP A 65 14.65 -11.22 -2.06
C ASP A 65 15.24 -11.15 -3.47
N ASN A 66 16.48 -10.65 -3.55
CA ASN A 66 17.24 -10.58 -4.80
C ASN A 66 16.58 -9.68 -5.86
N PHE A 67 15.80 -8.70 -5.45
CA PHE A 67 15.15 -7.78 -6.40
C PHE A 67 16.17 -7.05 -7.28
N LYS A 68 17.27 -6.59 -6.68
CA LYS A 68 18.33 -5.92 -7.44
C LYS A 68 18.92 -6.84 -8.50
N LYS A 69 19.14 -8.11 -8.15
CA LYS A 69 19.64 -9.11 -9.08
C LYS A 69 18.64 -9.37 -10.22
N LEU A 70 17.36 -9.40 -9.88
CA LEU A 70 16.29 -9.54 -10.88
C LEU A 70 16.32 -8.36 -11.88
N ASN A 71 16.43 -7.15 -11.39
CA ASN A 71 16.54 -5.95 -12.22
C ASN A 71 17.78 -5.99 -13.12
N ASP A 72 18.92 -6.35 -12.53
CA ASP A 72 20.19 -6.37 -13.27
C ASP A 72 20.20 -7.48 -14.34
N THR A 73 19.53 -8.59 -14.08
CA THR A 73 19.49 -9.72 -14.99
C THR A 73 18.43 -9.58 -16.07
N LEU A 74 17.23 -9.16 -15.70
CA LEU A 74 16.06 -9.16 -16.58
C LEU A 74 15.59 -7.76 -16.97
N GLY A 75 16.22 -6.71 -16.44
CA GLY A 75 15.91 -5.33 -16.77
C GLY A 75 14.88 -4.69 -15.83
N HIS A 76 14.84 -3.36 -15.87
CA HIS A 76 13.97 -2.57 -14.99
C HIS A 76 12.47 -2.80 -15.28
N GLN A 77 12.12 -3.05 -16.53
CA GLN A 77 10.73 -3.30 -16.90
C GLN A 77 10.20 -4.55 -16.22
N THR A 78 10.99 -5.61 -16.19
CA THR A 78 10.61 -6.85 -15.50
C THR A 78 10.52 -6.64 -14.00
N GLY A 79 11.43 -5.85 -13.44
CA GLY A 79 11.37 -5.47 -12.03
C GLY A 79 10.10 -4.71 -11.68
N ASP A 80 9.72 -3.75 -12.53
CA ASP A 80 8.48 -2.98 -12.35
C ASP A 80 7.26 -3.89 -12.41
N GLU A 81 7.23 -4.84 -13.34
CA GLU A 81 6.13 -5.80 -13.44
C GLU A 81 6.04 -6.69 -12.21
N ALA A 82 7.19 -7.10 -11.65
CA ALA A 82 7.23 -7.87 -10.42
C ALA A 82 6.66 -7.09 -9.24
N LEU A 83 6.98 -5.79 -9.14
CA LEU A 83 6.45 -4.93 -8.08
C LEU A 83 4.94 -4.76 -8.20
N LYS A 84 4.44 -4.55 -9.41
CA LYS A 84 3.00 -4.45 -9.67
C LYS A 84 2.29 -5.75 -9.31
N PHE A 85 2.86 -6.88 -9.70
CA PHE A 85 2.30 -8.20 -9.40
C PHE A 85 2.20 -8.42 -7.90
N LEU A 86 3.28 -8.14 -7.18
CA LEU A 86 3.31 -8.30 -5.74
C LEU A 86 2.28 -7.42 -5.05
N ALA A 87 2.23 -6.15 -5.42
CA ALA A 87 1.29 -5.19 -4.85
C ALA A 87 -0.16 -5.62 -5.05
N ASN A 88 -0.49 -6.03 -6.27
CA ASN A 88 -1.84 -6.47 -6.60
C ASN A 88 -2.22 -7.75 -5.85
N HIS A 89 -1.29 -8.70 -5.79
CA HIS A 89 -1.52 -9.97 -5.10
C HIS A 89 -1.76 -9.76 -3.60
N VAL A 90 -0.93 -8.95 -2.96
CA VAL A 90 -1.07 -8.65 -1.53
C VAL A 90 -2.39 -7.93 -1.29
N LYS A 91 -2.70 -6.93 -2.10
CA LYS A 91 -3.94 -6.16 -1.96
C LYS A 91 -5.18 -7.05 -2.04
N GLN A 92 -5.20 -8.01 -2.96
CA GLN A 92 -6.31 -8.92 -3.11
C GLN A 92 -6.44 -9.93 -1.96
N ALA A 93 -5.31 -10.28 -1.34
CA ALA A 93 -5.30 -11.23 -0.23
C ALA A 93 -5.68 -10.59 1.11
N LEU A 94 -5.58 -9.28 1.23
CA LEU A 94 -5.87 -8.56 2.46
C LEU A 94 -7.35 -8.19 2.57
N ARG A 95 -7.77 -7.92 3.82
CA ARG A 95 -9.13 -7.45 4.10
C ARG A 95 -9.27 -5.98 3.67
N PRO A 96 -10.50 -5.48 3.43
CA PRO A 96 -10.69 -4.07 3.06
C PRO A 96 -10.14 -3.08 4.09
N MET A 97 -10.11 -3.46 5.37
CA MET A 97 -9.58 -2.60 6.43
C MET A 97 -8.06 -2.61 6.53
N ASP A 98 -7.42 -3.60 5.89
CA ASP A 98 -5.97 -3.70 5.89
C ASP A 98 -5.37 -2.75 4.85
N THR A 99 -4.14 -2.31 5.09
CA THR A 99 -3.44 -1.41 4.18
C THR A 99 -2.13 -2.05 3.74
N VAL A 100 -1.84 -1.98 2.45
CA VAL A 100 -0.52 -2.31 1.93
C VAL A 100 0.08 -1.06 1.31
N ALA A 101 1.36 -0.81 1.60
CA ALA A 101 2.06 0.37 1.11
C ALA A 101 3.43 -0.03 0.57
N ARG A 102 3.89 0.73 -0.41
CA ARG A 102 5.27 0.65 -0.90
C ARG A 102 6.09 1.67 -0.13
N TYR A 103 6.94 1.20 0.77
CA TYR A 103 7.70 2.05 1.68
C TYR A 103 9.03 2.49 1.07
N GLY A 104 9.71 1.57 0.40
CA GLY A 104 10.94 1.83 -0.33
C GLY A 104 10.83 1.30 -1.74
N GLY A 105 11.95 1.23 -2.46
CA GLY A 105 11.95 0.74 -3.84
C GLY A 105 11.41 -0.67 -3.98
N GLU A 106 11.79 -1.55 -3.07
CA GLU A 106 11.41 -2.97 -3.07
C GLU A 106 10.82 -3.41 -1.73
N GLU A 107 10.52 -2.45 -0.85
CA GLU A 107 10.00 -2.72 0.47
C GLU A 107 8.52 -2.39 0.55
N PHE A 108 7.75 -3.34 1.10
CA PHE A 108 6.32 -3.21 1.28
C PHE A 108 5.99 -3.37 2.75
N VAL A 109 5.00 -2.60 3.20
CA VAL A 109 4.53 -2.65 4.58
C VAL A 109 3.04 -2.95 4.55
N VAL A 110 2.61 -3.90 5.38
CA VAL A 110 1.18 -4.17 5.56
C VAL A 110 0.77 -3.73 6.96
N LEU A 111 -0.37 -3.10 7.04
CA LEU A 111 -0.97 -2.62 8.27
C LEU A 111 -2.24 -3.42 8.51
N LEU A 112 -2.30 -4.14 9.62
CA LEU A 112 -3.37 -5.09 9.92
C LEU A 112 -4.08 -4.67 11.20
N PRO A 113 -5.19 -3.90 11.09
CA PRO A 113 -5.97 -3.51 12.26
C PRO A 113 -6.66 -4.71 12.91
N GLN A 114 -6.85 -4.63 14.23
CA GLN A 114 -7.55 -5.67 15.00
C GLN A 114 -6.94 -7.05 14.76
N THR A 115 -5.62 -7.11 14.75
CA THR A 115 -4.87 -8.33 14.45
C THR A 115 -3.77 -8.50 15.48
N THR A 116 -3.69 -9.69 16.08
CA THR A 116 -2.63 -10.02 17.02
C THR A 116 -1.33 -10.34 16.29
N THR A 117 -0.22 -10.38 17.03
CA THR A 117 1.07 -10.76 16.46
C THR A 117 1.02 -12.17 15.86
N GLU A 118 0.35 -13.10 16.54
CA GLU A 118 0.22 -14.48 16.08
C GLU A 118 -0.61 -14.55 14.80
N GLU A 119 -1.72 -13.83 14.75
CA GLU A 119 -2.57 -13.77 13.56
C GLU A 119 -1.82 -13.14 12.38
N ALA A 120 -1.06 -12.07 12.64
CA ALA A 120 -0.27 -11.39 11.63
C ALA A 120 0.79 -12.33 11.06
N SER A 121 1.43 -13.11 11.91
CA SER A 121 2.44 -14.09 11.49
C SER A 121 1.85 -15.11 10.51
N VAL A 122 0.64 -15.58 10.78
CA VAL A 122 -0.07 -16.52 9.89
C VAL A 122 -0.36 -15.87 8.54
N VAL A 123 -0.86 -14.64 8.55
CA VAL A 123 -1.17 -13.89 7.31
C VAL A 123 0.09 -13.69 6.48
N LEU A 124 1.17 -13.23 7.10
CA LEU A 124 2.43 -12.95 6.40
C LEU A 124 3.06 -14.22 5.84
N THR A 125 3.00 -15.33 6.59
CA THR A 125 3.52 -16.61 6.12
C THR A 125 2.73 -17.09 4.90
N ARG A 126 1.41 -16.96 4.93
CA ARG A 126 0.56 -17.33 3.80
C ARG A 126 0.87 -16.48 2.56
N LEU A 127 1.02 -15.18 2.74
CA LEU A 127 1.38 -14.27 1.65
C LEU A 127 2.71 -14.67 1.04
N GLN A 128 3.71 -14.93 1.86
CA GLN A 128 5.04 -15.30 1.40
C GLN A 128 5.01 -16.59 0.58
N ARG A 129 4.29 -17.60 1.05
CA ARG A 129 4.17 -18.89 0.34
C ARG A 129 3.47 -18.70 -1.01
N THR A 130 2.38 -17.97 -1.03
CA THR A 130 1.62 -17.75 -2.26
C THR A 130 2.41 -16.95 -3.27
N LEU A 131 3.12 -15.91 -2.82
CA LEU A 131 3.96 -15.10 -3.69
C LEU A 131 5.11 -15.91 -4.28
N THR A 132 5.78 -16.71 -3.47
CA THR A 132 6.89 -17.56 -3.92
C THR A 132 6.41 -18.52 -4.99
N ALA A 133 5.29 -19.19 -4.78
CA ALA A 133 4.74 -20.14 -5.74
C ALA A 133 4.40 -19.46 -7.07
N ASN A 134 3.80 -18.28 -7.02
CA ASN A 134 3.40 -17.55 -8.22
C ASN A 134 4.60 -16.98 -8.96
N PHE A 135 5.63 -16.52 -8.26
CA PHE A 135 6.86 -16.06 -8.90
C PHE A 135 7.56 -17.18 -9.65
N PHE A 136 7.62 -18.38 -9.09
CA PHE A 136 8.20 -19.53 -9.77
C PHE A 136 7.45 -19.86 -11.05
N MET A 137 6.13 -19.84 -11.01
CA MET A 137 5.31 -20.09 -12.19
C MET A 137 5.52 -19.01 -13.26
N HIS A 138 5.72 -17.77 -12.85
CA HIS A 138 5.96 -16.67 -13.77
C HIS A 138 7.33 -16.79 -14.45
N ASP A 139 8.35 -17.20 -13.70
CA ASP A 139 9.71 -17.38 -14.22
C ASP A 139 9.80 -18.50 -15.23
N GLU A 140 8.95 -19.51 -15.13
CA GLU A 140 8.95 -20.65 -16.06
C GLU A 140 8.28 -20.30 -17.39
N GLN A 141 7.60 -19.18 -17.47
CA GLN A 141 6.99 -18.70 -18.70
C GLN A 141 7.93 -17.78 -19.45
#